data_4785ab075a10047b205876f62abbfc82
#
_entry.id   4785ab075a10047b205876f62abbfc82
#
_cell.length_a   1.000
_cell.length_b   1.000
_cell.length_c   1.000
_cell.angle_alpha   90.00
_cell.angle_beta   90.00
_cell.angle_gamma   90.00
#
_symmetry.space_group_name_H-M   'P 1'
#
loop_
_entity.id
_entity.type
_entity.pdbx_description
1 polymer ?
#
loop_
_entity_poly.entity_id
_entity_poly.type
_entity_poly.pdbx_seq_one_letter_code
_entity_poly.pdbx_strand_id
1 'polypeptide(L)'
;MMKNFKPQILSLSLILAGCSFSAYAQLLFSQYVDGTSNKKGLEIYNPDPTTVNLAEYQIKQYANGETSANLTVSLTGQLAARGHYLVGHSALKEALGDAVQQQANLAFNGDDALVLYHNGVAIDRLGVEKFDKDVL
;
A
#
# COMPACT_ATOMS: atom_id res chain seq x y z
N MET A 1 49.01 20.24 55.37
CA MET A 1 48.29 18.99 55.02
C MET A 1 47.60 19.18 53.69
N MET A 2 48.19 18.73 52.62
CA MET A 2 47.53 18.81 51.30
C MET A 2 46.57 17.65 51.14
N LYS A 3 45.28 17.95 51.02
CA LYS A 3 44.27 16.96 50.62
C LYS A 3 44.32 16.77 49.10
N ASN A 4 44.79 15.59 48.66
CA ASN A 4 44.73 15.21 47.24
C ASN A 4 43.27 15.04 46.83
N PHE A 5 42.75 16.04 46.12
CA PHE A 5 41.50 15.91 45.37
C PHE A 5 41.80 15.08 44.13
N LYS A 6 41.31 13.83 44.09
CA LYS A 6 41.24 13.08 42.83
C LYS A 6 40.04 13.59 42.04
N PRO A 7 40.21 14.09 40.82
CA PRO A 7 39.08 14.43 40.00
C PRO A 7 38.34 13.14 39.63
N GLN A 8 37.10 13.02 40.09
CA GLN A 8 36.22 12.00 39.60
C GLN A 8 35.75 12.41 38.21
N ILE A 9 36.24 11.69 37.21
CA ILE A 9 35.74 11.85 35.83
C ILE A 9 34.38 11.16 35.80
N LEU A 10 33.31 11.97 35.83
CA LEU A 10 31.95 11.48 35.52
C LEU A 10 31.93 11.21 34.00
N SER A 11 32.12 9.96 33.60
CA SER A 11 31.86 9.60 32.22
C SER A 11 30.33 9.53 31.99
N LEU A 12 29.81 10.57 31.38
CA LEU A 12 28.43 10.61 30.93
C LEU A 12 28.33 9.72 29.68
N SER A 13 27.94 8.45 29.89
CA SER A 13 27.64 7.56 28.78
C SER A 13 26.31 8.00 28.15
N LEU A 14 26.39 8.76 27.06
CA LEU A 14 25.26 9.08 26.23
C LEU A 14 24.83 7.79 25.51
N ILE A 15 23.88 7.08 26.10
CA ILE A 15 23.20 5.97 25.40
C ILE A 15 22.32 6.59 24.34
N LEU A 16 22.82 6.68 23.10
CA LEU A 16 21.98 6.91 21.94
C LEU A 16 21.15 5.65 21.77
N ALA A 17 19.92 5.65 22.28
CA ALA A 17 18.92 4.68 21.89
C ALA A 17 18.62 4.95 20.41
N GLY A 18 19.30 4.22 19.52
CA GLY A 18 19.01 4.24 18.10
C GLY A 18 17.59 3.67 17.91
N CYS A 19 16.61 4.53 17.73
CA CYS A 19 15.34 4.13 17.14
C CYS A 19 15.66 3.68 15.72
N SER A 20 15.84 2.37 15.52
CA SER A 20 15.83 1.77 14.19
C SER A 20 14.40 1.89 13.67
N PHE A 21 14.09 2.98 12.98
CA PHE A 21 12.92 3.03 12.13
C PHE A 21 13.21 2.05 10.99
N SER A 22 12.67 0.85 11.08
CA SER A 22 12.54 -0.02 9.92
C SER A 22 11.57 0.69 8.99
N ALA A 23 12.09 1.38 7.99
CA ALA A 23 11.30 1.86 6.88
C ALA A 23 10.87 0.63 6.09
N TYR A 24 9.71 0.07 6.42
CA TYR A 24 9.09 -0.97 5.61
C TYR A 24 8.70 -0.35 4.28
N ALA A 25 9.13 -0.97 3.19
CA ALA A 25 8.71 -0.56 1.87
C ALA A 25 7.20 -0.78 1.73
N GLN A 26 6.47 0.25 1.31
CA GLN A 26 5.03 0.18 1.15
C GLN A 26 4.66 -0.67 -0.06
N LEU A 27 3.53 -1.40 0.03
CA LEU A 27 2.93 -2.05 -1.13
C LEU A 27 2.61 -1.01 -2.21
N LEU A 28 2.69 -1.43 -3.46
CA LEU A 28 2.42 -0.56 -4.61
C LEU A 28 1.67 -1.31 -5.72
N PHE A 29 0.97 -0.58 -6.56
CA PHE A 29 0.45 -1.12 -7.80
C PHE A 29 1.58 -1.35 -8.78
N SER A 30 1.73 -2.58 -9.27
CA SER A 30 2.76 -2.95 -10.24
C SER A 30 2.22 -3.11 -11.65
N GLN A 31 0.93 -3.46 -11.79
CA GLN A 31 0.28 -3.59 -13.08
C GLN A 31 -1.18 -3.14 -13.03
N TYR A 32 -1.62 -2.59 -14.16
CA TYR A 32 -2.99 -2.19 -14.45
C TYR A 32 -3.45 -2.96 -15.68
N VAL A 33 -4.53 -3.71 -15.56
CA VAL A 33 -5.10 -4.49 -16.65
C VAL A 33 -6.45 -3.90 -17.03
N ASP A 34 -6.56 -3.38 -18.22
CA ASP A 34 -7.79 -2.85 -18.80
C ASP A 34 -8.08 -3.56 -20.13
N GLY A 35 -8.56 -4.78 -20.04
CA GLY A 35 -8.91 -5.61 -21.18
C GLY A 35 -10.38 -5.48 -21.59
N THR A 36 -10.69 -5.96 -22.78
CA THR A 36 -12.06 -6.03 -23.30
C THR A 36 -12.97 -6.89 -22.41
N SER A 37 -14.29 -6.63 -22.45
CA SER A 37 -15.31 -7.42 -21.74
C SER A 37 -15.05 -7.50 -20.22
N ASN A 38 -14.74 -6.37 -19.60
CA ASN A 38 -14.46 -6.28 -18.15
C ASN A 38 -13.32 -7.14 -17.64
N LYS A 39 -12.35 -7.48 -18.48
CA LYS A 39 -11.10 -8.09 -18.01
C LYS A 39 -10.24 -7.05 -17.31
N LYS A 40 -10.70 -6.61 -16.15
CA LYS A 40 -10.09 -5.58 -15.32
C LYS A 40 -9.29 -6.23 -14.19
N GLY A 41 -8.12 -5.69 -13.91
CA GLY A 41 -7.29 -6.17 -12.81
C GLY A 41 -6.26 -5.17 -12.34
N LEU A 42 -5.85 -5.35 -11.09
CA LEU A 42 -4.79 -4.57 -10.45
C LEU A 42 -3.83 -5.54 -9.78
N GLU A 43 -2.57 -5.48 -10.14
CA GLU A 43 -1.52 -6.22 -9.46
C GLU A 43 -0.86 -5.35 -8.41
N ILE A 44 -0.70 -5.93 -7.21
CA ILE A 44 0.00 -5.32 -6.09
C ILE A 44 1.31 -6.05 -5.92
N TYR A 45 2.39 -5.30 -5.73
CA TYR A 45 3.73 -5.82 -5.45
C TYR A 45 4.14 -5.50 -4.02
N ASN A 46 4.77 -6.47 -3.37
CA ASN A 46 5.39 -6.32 -2.07
C ASN A 46 6.92 -6.15 -2.23
N PRO A 47 7.46 -4.93 -2.16
CA PRO A 47 8.90 -4.72 -2.24
C PRO A 47 9.65 -5.06 -0.95
N ASP A 48 8.94 -5.36 0.14
CA ASP A 48 9.53 -5.71 1.43
C ASP A 48 10.09 -7.14 1.42
N PRO A 49 11.17 -7.44 2.15
CA PRO A 49 11.69 -8.79 2.31
C PRO A 49 10.87 -9.67 3.27
N THR A 50 9.76 -9.18 3.81
CA THR A 50 8.86 -9.90 4.71
C THR A 50 7.48 -10.08 4.11
N THR A 51 6.78 -11.13 4.52
CA THR A 51 5.37 -11.36 4.16
C THR A 51 4.47 -10.33 4.84
N VAL A 52 3.51 -9.79 4.09
CA VAL A 52 2.54 -8.79 4.54
C VAL A 52 1.15 -9.41 4.66
N ASN A 53 0.45 -9.13 5.76
CA ASN A 53 -0.95 -9.46 5.93
C ASN A 53 -1.82 -8.39 5.23
N LEU A 54 -2.62 -8.81 4.27
CA LEU A 54 -3.42 -7.92 3.44
C LEU A 54 -4.70 -7.41 4.12
N ALA A 55 -5.08 -7.92 5.29
CA ALA A 55 -6.32 -7.52 5.97
C ALA A 55 -6.38 -6.03 6.36
N GLU A 56 -5.24 -5.34 6.43
CA GLU A 56 -5.15 -3.91 6.73
C GLU A 56 -5.18 -3.02 5.47
N TYR A 57 -5.33 -3.63 4.29
CA TYR A 57 -5.24 -2.93 3.01
C TYR A 57 -6.57 -2.94 2.28
N GLN A 58 -6.83 -1.84 1.58
CA GLN A 58 -8.01 -1.66 0.74
C GLN A 58 -7.64 -1.01 -0.59
N ILE A 59 -8.35 -1.40 -1.65
CA ILE A 59 -8.37 -0.66 -2.90
C ILE A 59 -9.67 0.11 -2.96
N LYS A 60 -9.62 1.39 -3.29
CA LYS A 60 -10.81 2.20 -3.57
C LYS A 60 -10.77 2.69 -5.01
N GLN A 61 -11.93 2.59 -5.67
CA GLN A 61 -12.14 3.11 -7.02
C GLN A 61 -12.99 4.37 -6.93
N TYR A 62 -12.58 5.40 -7.64
CA TYR A 62 -13.27 6.69 -7.75
C TYR A 62 -13.59 6.91 -9.21
N ALA A 63 -14.87 6.85 -9.57
CA ALA A 63 -15.31 6.97 -10.95
C ALA A 63 -15.31 8.43 -11.42
N ASN A 64 -14.85 8.67 -12.63
CA ASN A 64 -14.99 9.96 -13.34
C ASN A 64 -14.51 11.19 -12.53
N GLY A 65 -13.49 11.03 -11.70
CA GLY A 65 -12.96 12.08 -10.84
C GLY A 65 -13.85 12.46 -9.67
N GLU A 66 -14.76 11.59 -9.24
CA GLU A 66 -15.55 11.75 -8.03
C GLU A 66 -14.65 11.79 -6.78
N THR A 67 -15.12 12.46 -5.74
CA THR A 67 -14.43 12.53 -4.44
C THR A 67 -14.82 11.40 -3.49
N SER A 68 -15.88 10.67 -3.83
CA SER A 68 -16.36 9.50 -3.08
C SER A 68 -16.07 8.22 -3.85
N ALA A 69 -15.55 7.22 -3.16
CA ALA A 69 -15.32 5.93 -3.78
C ALA A 69 -16.64 5.25 -4.15
N ASN A 70 -16.75 4.80 -5.39
CA ASN A 70 -17.88 3.99 -5.86
C ASN A 70 -17.67 2.49 -5.62
N LEU A 71 -16.46 2.08 -5.33
CA LEU A 71 -16.10 0.71 -4.93
C LEU A 71 -15.01 0.74 -3.86
N THR A 72 -15.15 -0.09 -2.84
CA THR A 72 -14.11 -0.37 -1.85
C THR A 72 -13.90 -1.88 -1.77
N VAL A 73 -12.68 -2.32 -2.01
CA VAL A 73 -12.27 -3.72 -1.95
C VAL A 73 -11.35 -3.91 -0.75
N SER A 74 -11.82 -4.60 0.28
CA SER A 74 -10.95 -5.04 1.38
C SER A 74 -10.13 -6.23 0.91
N LEU A 75 -8.81 -6.13 1.03
CA LEU A 75 -7.91 -7.20 0.62
C LEU A 75 -7.88 -8.30 1.67
N THR A 76 -7.60 -9.53 1.23
CA THR A 76 -7.57 -10.71 2.10
C THR A 76 -6.33 -11.55 1.84
N GLY A 77 -5.93 -12.34 2.84
CA GLY A 77 -4.80 -13.25 2.73
C GLY A 77 -3.46 -12.60 3.02
N GLN A 78 -2.43 -13.18 2.48
CA GLN A 78 -1.05 -12.76 2.69
C GLN A 78 -0.35 -12.55 1.35
N LEU A 79 0.51 -11.55 1.30
CA LEU A 79 1.38 -11.28 0.17
C LEU A 79 2.83 -11.56 0.57
N ALA A 80 3.40 -12.60 -0.05
CA ALA A 80 4.77 -13.02 0.24
C ALA A 80 5.79 -11.90 -0.01
N ALA A 81 6.93 -12.00 0.66
CA ALA A 81 8.09 -11.14 0.39
C ALA A 81 8.44 -11.14 -1.11
N ARG A 82 8.59 -9.97 -1.70
CA ARG A 82 8.89 -9.79 -3.13
C ARG A 82 7.84 -10.42 -4.06
N GLY A 83 6.64 -10.70 -3.54
CA GLY A 83 5.56 -11.35 -4.25
C GLY A 83 4.59 -10.37 -4.91
N HIS A 84 3.73 -10.93 -5.73
CA HIS A 84 2.67 -10.22 -6.45
C HIS A 84 1.31 -10.76 -6.06
N TYR A 85 0.30 -9.90 -6.08
CA TYR A 85 -1.08 -10.24 -5.76
C TYR A 85 -2.01 -9.58 -6.75
N LEU A 86 -2.73 -10.39 -7.53
CA LEU A 86 -3.63 -9.90 -8.57
C LEU A 86 -5.08 -9.93 -8.07
N VAL A 87 -5.67 -8.74 -8.00
CA VAL A 87 -7.11 -8.53 -7.81
C VAL A 87 -7.75 -8.32 -9.16
N GLY A 88 -8.78 -9.08 -9.49
CA GLY A 88 -9.38 -9.02 -10.81
C GLY A 88 -10.90 -9.16 -10.83
N HIS A 89 -11.52 -8.61 -11.85
CA HIS A 89 -12.91 -8.86 -12.16
C HIS A 89 -13.14 -10.35 -12.51
N SER A 90 -14.37 -10.84 -12.34
CA SER A 90 -14.71 -12.23 -12.65
C SER A 90 -14.32 -12.65 -14.09
N ALA A 91 -14.49 -11.75 -15.06
CA ALA A 91 -14.07 -11.99 -16.44
C ALA A 91 -12.55 -12.18 -16.61
N LEU A 92 -11.74 -11.51 -15.78
CA LEU A 92 -10.30 -11.72 -15.76
C LEU A 92 -9.95 -13.03 -15.05
N LYS A 93 -10.65 -13.37 -13.97
CA LYS A 93 -10.51 -14.67 -13.28
C LYS A 93 -10.83 -15.83 -14.19
N GLU A 94 -11.88 -15.73 -15.00
CA GLU A 94 -12.24 -16.74 -16.00
C GLU A 94 -11.13 -16.92 -17.05
N ALA A 95 -10.48 -15.83 -17.44
CA ALA A 95 -9.40 -15.87 -18.44
C ALA A 95 -8.07 -16.38 -17.89
N LEU A 96 -7.70 -16.01 -16.65
CA LEU A 96 -6.38 -16.25 -16.06
C LEU A 96 -6.37 -17.30 -14.94
N GLY A 97 -7.53 -17.79 -14.52
CA GLY A 97 -7.64 -18.81 -13.48
C GLY A 97 -7.03 -18.38 -12.14
N ASP A 98 -6.20 -19.23 -11.56
CA ASP A 98 -5.64 -19.01 -10.22
C ASP A 98 -4.58 -17.90 -10.14
N ALA A 99 -4.16 -17.34 -11.26
CA ALA A 99 -3.35 -16.13 -11.27
C ALA A 99 -4.09 -14.93 -10.63
N VAL A 100 -5.42 -14.90 -10.71
CA VAL A 100 -6.24 -13.93 -9.97
C VAL A 100 -6.52 -14.48 -8.57
N GLN A 101 -5.84 -13.94 -7.57
CA GLN A 101 -5.94 -14.41 -6.18
C GLN A 101 -7.19 -13.91 -5.46
N GLN A 102 -7.69 -12.74 -5.83
CA GLN A 102 -8.93 -12.19 -5.27
C GLN A 102 -9.82 -11.62 -6.37
N GLN A 103 -11.11 -11.91 -6.30
CA GLN A 103 -12.11 -11.31 -7.18
C GLN A 103 -12.68 -10.03 -6.57
N ALA A 104 -12.92 -9.04 -7.43
CA ALA A 104 -13.64 -7.81 -7.09
C ALA A 104 -14.36 -7.25 -8.33
N ASN A 105 -15.45 -6.52 -8.12
CA ASN A 105 -16.23 -5.91 -9.20
C ASN A 105 -15.56 -4.64 -9.73
N LEU A 106 -14.29 -4.73 -10.10
CA LEU A 106 -13.55 -3.65 -10.72
C LEU A 106 -14.22 -3.27 -12.06
N ALA A 107 -14.50 -1.98 -12.22
CA ALA A 107 -15.20 -1.47 -13.40
C ALA A 107 -14.60 -0.13 -13.89
N PHE A 108 -13.32 0.05 -13.64
CA PHE A 108 -12.62 1.28 -13.99
C PHE A 108 -12.41 1.42 -15.51
N ASN A 109 -12.25 2.65 -15.93
CA ASN A 109 -11.82 3.06 -17.27
C ASN A 109 -10.77 4.20 -17.15
N GLY A 110 -10.37 4.79 -18.28
CA GLY A 110 -9.23 5.70 -18.33
C GLY A 110 -9.37 7.04 -17.58
N ASP A 111 -10.56 7.38 -17.06
CA ASP A 111 -10.82 8.60 -16.28
C ASP A 111 -11.15 8.32 -14.79
N ASP A 112 -10.98 7.09 -14.36
CA ASP A 112 -11.15 6.66 -12.97
C ASP A 112 -9.83 6.73 -12.20
N ALA A 113 -9.91 6.94 -10.89
CA ALA A 113 -8.78 6.83 -9.98
C ALA A 113 -8.90 5.56 -9.14
N LEU A 114 -7.76 4.93 -8.93
CA LEU A 114 -7.61 3.74 -8.10
C LEU A 114 -6.57 4.03 -7.02
N VAL A 115 -6.92 3.84 -5.77
CA VAL A 115 -6.07 4.19 -4.64
C VAL A 115 -5.89 2.99 -3.72
N LEU A 116 -4.66 2.69 -3.40
CA LEU A 116 -4.30 1.67 -2.40
C LEU A 116 -4.17 2.33 -1.04
N TYR A 117 -4.90 1.81 -0.06
CA TYR A 117 -4.89 2.28 1.33
C TYR A 117 -4.28 1.23 2.26
N HIS A 118 -3.55 1.71 3.26
CA HIS A 118 -3.11 0.93 4.40
C HIS A 118 -3.61 1.61 5.68
N ASN A 119 -4.43 0.92 6.46
CA ASN A 119 -5.06 1.46 7.67
C ASN A 119 -5.71 2.84 7.46
N GLY A 120 -6.40 3.02 6.34
CA GLY A 120 -7.09 4.26 6.00
C GLY A 120 -6.20 5.38 5.44
N VAL A 121 -4.90 5.14 5.27
CA VAL A 121 -3.95 6.08 4.66
C VAL A 121 -3.65 5.67 3.23
N ALA A 122 -3.82 6.59 2.27
CA ALA A 122 -3.46 6.36 0.88
C ALA A 122 -1.94 6.21 0.74
N ILE A 123 -1.50 5.10 0.15
CA ILE A 123 -0.08 4.77 -0.02
C ILE A 123 0.37 4.71 -1.47
N ASP A 124 -0.54 4.43 -2.40
CA ASP A 124 -0.26 4.44 -3.84
C ASP A 124 -1.54 4.71 -4.64
N ARG A 125 -1.40 5.22 -5.86
CA ARG A 125 -2.54 5.58 -6.70
C ARG A 125 -2.25 5.48 -8.19
N LEU A 126 -3.31 5.18 -8.95
CA LEU A 126 -3.38 5.30 -10.40
C LEU A 126 -4.52 6.25 -10.75
N GLY A 127 -4.27 7.17 -11.68
CA GLY A 127 -5.24 8.22 -12.01
C GLY A 127 -5.25 9.37 -10.99
N VAL A 128 -6.11 10.35 -11.26
CA VAL A 128 -6.23 11.57 -10.44
C VAL A 128 -7.67 11.73 -9.98
N GLU A 129 -7.88 11.70 -8.67
CA GLU A 129 -9.11 12.19 -8.06
C GLU A 129 -9.20 13.71 -8.30
N LYS A 130 -10.40 14.25 -8.46
CA LYS A 130 -10.57 15.69 -8.40
C LYS A 130 -10.20 16.17 -6.99
N PHE A 131 -9.07 16.82 -6.88
CA PHE A 131 -8.79 17.59 -5.68
C PHE A 131 -9.81 18.75 -5.61
N ASP A 132 -10.49 18.86 -4.48
CA ASP A 132 -11.21 20.05 -4.16
C ASP A 132 -10.19 21.21 -4.14
N LYS A 133 -10.31 22.13 -5.09
CA LYS A 133 -9.40 23.27 -5.23
C LYS A 133 -9.51 24.27 -4.06
N ASP A 134 -10.46 24.02 -3.16
CA ASP A 134 -10.79 24.90 -2.04
C ASP A 134 -10.05 24.54 -0.75
N VAL A 135 -9.09 23.60 -0.80
CA VAL A 135 -8.32 23.12 0.37
C VAL A 135 -6.82 23.51 0.28
N LEU A 136 -6.46 24.51 -0.51
CA LEU A 136 -5.10 25.06 -0.52
C LEU A 136 -5.07 26.42 0.18
#